data_531059ee61a1253cfa45a29ab6437047
#
_entry.id   531059ee61a1253cfa45a29ab6437047
#
_cell.length_a   1.000
_cell.length_b   1.000
_cell.length_c   1.000
_cell.angle_alpha   90.00
_cell.angle_beta   90.00
_cell.angle_gamma   90.00
#
_symmetry.space_group_name_H-M   'P 1'
#
loop_
_entity.id
_entity.type
_entity.pdbx_description
1 polymer ?
#
loop_
_entity_poly.entity_id
_entity_poly.type
_entity_poly.pdbx_seq_one_letter_code
_entity_poly.pdbx_strand_id
1 'polypeptide(L)'
;MNFFPDSFFSQKTVRKIMETWYTLPIKYVPARSLTMNVTGVIAEYNPFHNGHRHHLSESREKTGADYVIAVMSGDFVQRGAPALLPKHLRAEMALRCGADLVLEMPVSVSTASAETFAMAGVSILDNLHVVDQLCFGSEYGEVSALQELAAVLVKEPKEYRVLLKTFLSEGLSFPAARSQALIEYFKDPHHFEGDDFDGILTPLLNQIVQILNLPNNILGIEYCKALLRLDSSIRPVTLKRQGMGYHETFPDQQTASSSLNFASASAIRNALKSGFGTNEILGELPDNAALVLETAVNKNEFLLEDDFSLLLQYCLLNETPESLISYTDMSKDLATRICNQINHFENFTQFTELLKTKELTYTRIQRALLHTILKIREQPKGIPYARVLGFRKSSSPLLKEIKQHTTIPVITKAADASGILSADGQKIWNDNLRASNIYESILAQKTGRPFVHEYQKQLVLL
;
A
#
# COMPACT_ATOMS: atom_id res chain seq x y z
N MET A 1 -41.26 -3.34 7.53
CA MET A 1 -40.87 -4.16 8.70
C MET A 1 -39.37 -4.33 8.69
N ASN A 2 -38.71 -3.55 9.51
CA ASN A 2 -37.26 -3.56 9.66
C ASN A 2 -36.86 -4.79 10.48
N PHE A 3 -36.02 -5.65 9.91
CA PHE A 3 -35.28 -6.65 10.66
C PHE A 3 -33.79 -6.57 10.25
N PHE A 4 -33.06 -5.70 10.91
CA PHE A 4 -31.63 -5.87 11.17
C PHE A 4 -31.45 -5.70 12.68
N PRO A 5 -30.94 -6.71 13.40
CA PRO A 5 -30.65 -6.54 14.81
C PRO A 5 -29.37 -5.69 14.95
N ASP A 6 -29.50 -4.64 15.75
CA ASP A 6 -28.43 -3.81 16.27
C ASP A 6 -27.30 -4.67 16.87
N SER A 7 -26.07 -4.24 16.62
CA SER A 7 -24.77 -4.63 17.20
C SER A 7 -24.81 -5.78 18.20
N PHE A 8 -24.34 -6.94 17.76
CA PHE A 8 -24.27 -8.19 18.55
C PHE A 8 -23.33 -8.14 19.76
N PHE A 9 -22.59 -7.06 19.94
CA PHE A 9 -21.74 -6.83 21.12
C PHE A 9 -22.16 -5.53 21.78
N SER A 10 -22.57 -5.61 23.04
CA SER A 10 -22.72 -4.39 23.82
C SER A 10 -21.34 -3.73 23.94
N GLN A 11 -21.28 -2.41 23.78
CA GLN A 11 -20.03 -1.63 24.00
C GLN A 11 -19.33 -1.97 25.33
N LYS A 12 -20.07 -2.51 26.31
CA LYS A 12 -19.54 -2.99 27.58
C LYS A 12 -18.71 -4.27 27.47
N THR A 13 -19.10 -5.22 26.60
CA THR A 13 -18.38 -6.50 26.44
C THR A 13 -17.08 -6.27 25.67
N VAL A 14 -17.11 -5.50 24.59
CA VAL A 14 -15.91 -5.08 23.86
C VAL A 14 -14.98 -4.25 24.77
N ARG A 15 -15.55 -3.34 25.57
CA ARG A 15 -14.79 -2.52 26.51
C ARG A 15 -14.15 -3.35 27.64
N LYS A 16 -14.81 -4.36 28.14
CA LYS A 16 -14.27 -5.25 29.19
C LYS A 16 -13.15 -6.15 28.66
N ILE A 17 -13.29 -6.67 27.45
CA ILE A 17 -12.20 -7.38 26.73
C ILE A 17 -11.03 -6.42 26.50
N MET A 18 -11.29 -5.18 26.08
CA MET A 18 -10.25 -4.16 25.90
C MET A 18 -9.56 -3.78 27.22
N GLU A 19 -10.29 -3.64 28.32
CA GLU A 19 -9.72 -3.27 29.64
C GLU A 19 -8.81 -4.37 30.21
N THR A 20 -9.09 -5.64 29.94
CA THR A 20 -8.26 -6.77 30.38
C THR A 20 -6.98 -6.92 29.54
N TRP A 21 -7.02 -6.51 28.27
CA TRP A 21 -5.87 -6.58 27.35
C TRP A 21 -5.02 -5.30 27.34
N TYR A 22 -5.57 -4.16 27.76
CA TYR A 22 -4.88 -2.87 27.82
C TYR A 22 -4.33 -2.58 29.23
N THR A 23 -3.51 -3.47 29.79
CA THR A 23 -2.65 -3.13 30.93
C THR A 23 -1.36 -2.38 30.54
N LEU A 24 -1.19 -2.05 29.26
CA LEU A 24 -0.29 -0.96 28.90
C LEU A 24 -1.12 0.32 28.86
N PRO A 25 -0.73 1.36 29.63
CA PRO A 25 -1.35 2.65 29.43
C PRO A 25 -1.12 3.03 27.96
N ILE A 26 -2.20 3.11 27.17
CA ILE A 26 -2.16 3.98 26.01
C ILE A 26 -1.76 5.32 26.63
N LYS A 27 -0.51 5.72 26.46
CA LYS A 27 -0.11 7.06 26.85
C LYS A 27 -1.05 7.97 26.07
N TYR A 28 -2.02 8.52 26.80
CA TYR A 28 -2.82 9.61 26.29
C TYR A 28 -1.83 10.75 26.06
N VAL A 29 -1.28 10.79 24.85
CA VAL A 29 -0.57 11.96 24.38
C VAL A 29 -1.67 13.00 24.21
N PRO A 30 -1.67 14.08 25.01
CA PRO A 30 -2.70 15.09 24.90
C PRO A 30 -2.75 15.52 23.44
N ALA A 31 -3.97 15.56 22.88
CA ALA A 31 -4.19 16.04 21.52
C ALA A 31 -3.42 17.36 21.38
N ARG A 32 -2.52 17.42 20.40
CA ARG A 32 -1.80 18.66 20.11
C ARG A 32 -2.84 19.74 19.86
N SER A 33 -2.67 20.89 20.48
CA SER A 33 -3.43 22.09 20.20
C SER A 33 -3.03 22.68 18.83
N LEU A 34 -3.02 21.85 17.77
CA LEU A 34 -2.96 22.34 16.41
C LEU A 34 -4.34 22.89 16.06
N THR A 35 -4.35 24.03 15.40
CA THR A 35 -5.59 24.70 14.96
C THR A 35 -6.22 24.02 13.75
N MET A 36 -5.65 22.90 13.28
CA MET A 36 -6.08 22.15 12.10
C MET A 36 -6.13 20.63 12.39
N ASN A 37 -7.07 19.95 11.77
CA ASN A 37 -7.22 18.50 11.81
C ASN A 37 -6.69 17.89 10.49
N VAL A 38 -5.69 17.00 10.58
CA VAL A 38 -4.99 16.44 9.41
C VAL A 38 -5.16 14.94 9.35
N THR A 39 -5.66 14.44 8.23
CA THR A 39 -5.79 13.00 7.98
C THR A 39 -4.78 12.55 6.93
N GLY A 40 -4.02 11.50 7.26
CA GLY A 40 -3.16 10.77 6.33
C GLY A 40 -3.91 9.64 5.63
N VAL A 41 -3.60 9.40 4.37
CA VAL A 41 -3.98 8.20 3.62
C VAL A 41 -2.74 7.63 2.94
N ILE A 42 -2.70 6.30 2.76
CA ILE A 42 -1.60 5.61 2.07
C ILE A 42 -2.20 4.91 0.86
N ALA A 43 -1.66 5.16 -0.34
CA ALA A 43 -2.26 4.70 -1.59
C ALA A 43 -1.25 4.43 -2.69
N GLU A 44 -1.68 3.73 -3.73
CA GLU A 44 -0.93 3.56 -4.99
C GLU A 44 -1.49 4.41 -6.13
N TYR A 45 -2.81 4.58 -6.17
CA TYR A 45 -3.52 5.27 -7.27
C TYR A 45 -3.11 4.77 -8.65
N ASN A 46 -3.24 3.48 -8.88
CA ASN A 46 -2.68 2.80 -10.06
C ASN A 46 -3.73 2.17 -11.01
N PRO A 47 -4.50 3.00 -11.78
CA PRO A 47 -4.63 4.44 -11.73
C PRO A 47 -5.60 4.91 -10.62
N PHE A 48 -5.75 6.23 -10.49
CA PHE A 48 -6.78 6.83 -9.64
C PHE A 48 -8.17 6.54 -10.26
N HIS A 49 -9.18 6.20 -9.44
CA HIS A 49 -10.53 5.87 -9.88
C HIS A 49 -11.60 6.36 -8.89
N ASN A 50 -12.88 6.18 -9.22
CA ASN A 50 -14.02 6.65 -8.41
C ASN A 50 -13.98 6.14 -6.96
N GLY A 51 -13.56 4.90 -6.72
CA GLY A 51 -13.37 4.37 -5.37
C GLY A 51 -12.32 5.13 -4.56
N HIS A 52 -11.26 5.64 -5.19
CA HIS A 52 -10.25 6.46 -4.53
C HIS A 52 -10.78 7.86 -4.21
N ARG A 53 -11.58 8.47 -5.12
CA ARG A 53 -12.26 9.75 -4.84
C ARG A 53 -13.21 9.61 -3.66
N HIS A 54 -14.04 8.56 -3.66
CA HIS A 54 -14.94 8.25 -2.55
C HIS A 54 -14.16 8.10 -1.24
N HIS A 55 -13.08 7.32 -1.25
CA HIS A 55 -12.22 7.16 -0.08
C HIS A 55 -11.67 8.50 0.45
N LEU A 56 -11.18 9.40 -0.41
CA LEU A 56 -10.69 10.73 0.01
C LEU A 56 -11.81 11.59 0.59
N SER A 57 -13.01 11.59 -0.04
CA SER A 57 -14.16 12.35 0.44
C SER A 57 -14.65 11.85 1.80
N GLU A 58 -14.88 10.54 1.92
CA GLU A 58 -15.33 9.90 3.16
C GLU A 58 -14.27 10.03 4.28
N SER A 59 -12.98 9.94 3.93
CA SER A 59 -11.90 10.18 4.89
C SER A 59 -12.00 11.57 5.49
N ARG A 60 -12.19 12.59 4.66
CA ARG A 60 -12.34 13.98 5.11
C ARG A 60 -13.58 14.15 5.98
N GLU A 61 -14.72 13.63 5.55
CA GLU A 61 -15.99 13.76 6.26
C GLU A 61 -15.95 13.04 7.61
N LYS A 62 -15.58 11.74 7.62
CA LYS A 62 -15.58 10.90 8.82
C LYS A 62 -14.61 11.39 9.89
N THR A 63 -13.49 11.95 9.47
CA THR A 63 -12.45 12.45 10.39
C THR A 63 -12.61 13.94 10.70
N GLY A 64 -13.44 14.68 9.99
CA GLY A 64 -13.54 16.14 10.09
C GLY A 64 -12.25 16.85 9.66
N ALA A 65 -11.50 16.26 8.71
CA ALA A 65 -10.18 16.79 8.34
C ALA A 65 -10.24 18.10 7.57
N ASP A 66 -9.47 19.09 8.01
CA ASP A 66 -9.19 20.30 7.25
C ASP A 66 -8.31 19.97 6.03
N TYR A 67 -7.33 19.07 6.21
CA TYR A 67 -6.38 18.66 5.18
C TYR A 67 -6.22 17.15 5.11
N VAL A 68 -6.06 16.63 3.88
CA VAL A 68 -5.76 15.22 3.60
C VAL A 68 -4.39 15.10 2.93
N ILE A 69 -3.46 14.39 3.58
CA ILE A 69 -2.13 14.05 3.06
C ILE A 69 -2.16 12.65 2.48
N ALA A 70 -1.82 12.48 1.21
CA ALA A 70 -1.65 11.19 0.59
C ALA A 70 -0.15 10.80 0.51
N VAL A 71 0.24 9.69 1.14
CA VAL A 71 1.54 9.05 0.90
C VAL A 71 1.33 8.03 -0.22
N MET A 72 1.96 8.27 -1.37
CA MET A 72 1.70 7.55 -2.59
C MET A 72 2.96 6.83 -3.10
N SER A 73 2.82 5.58 -3.54
CA SER A 73 3.90 4.86 -4.26
C SER A 73 4.44 5.69 -5.42
N GLY A 74 5.75 5.71 -5.59
CA GLY A 74 6.42 6.34 -6.72
C GLY A 74 6.06 5.68 -8.06
N ASP A 75 7.03 5.53 -8.95
CA ASP A 75 6.78 4.97 -10.30
C ASP A 75 6.60 3.44 -10.32
N PHE A 76 6.78 2.78 -9.16
CA PHE A 76 6.58 1.33 -8.98
C PHE A 76 5.73 1.06 -7.74
N VAL A 77 4.91 0.03 -7.81
CA VAL A 77 3.88 -0.30 -6.82
C VAL A 77 4.16 -1.59 -6.06
N GLN A 78 3.46 -1.80 -4.96
CA GLN A 78 3.68 -2.85 -3.96
C GLN A 78 3.69 -4.27 -4.54
N ARG A 79 2.98 -4.51 -5.62
CA ARG A 79 2.95 -5.82 -6.28
C ARG A 79 4.19 -6.14 -7.08
N GLY A 80 5.14 -5.20 -7.20
CA GLY A 80 6.35 -5.36 -8.00
C GLY A 80 6.14 -5.07 -9.48
N ALA A 81 5.24 -4.15 -9.78
CA ALA A 81 4.94 -3.71 -11.14
C ALA A 81 5.26 -2.22 -11.32
N PRO A 82 5.49 -1.75 -12.56
CA PRO A 82 5.43 -0.33 -12.85
C PRO A 82 4.01 0.20 -12.55
N ALA A 83 3.91 1.43 -12.09
CA ALA A 83 2.64 2.11 -12.07
C ALA A 83 2.20 2.40 -13.52
N LEU A 84 0.89 2.32 -13.78
CA LEU A 84 0.34 2.57 -15.12
C LEU A 84 0.76 3.93 -15.68
N LEU A 85 0.67 4.97 -14.85
CA LEU A 85 1.03 6.34 -15.19
C LEU A 85 2.21 6.83 -14.35
N PRO A 86 3.01 7.78 -14.87
CA PRO A 86 4.04 8.46 -14.09
C PRO A 86 3.49 9.02 -12.78
N LYS A 87 4.30 9.00 -11.72
CA LYS A 87 3.89 9.46 -10.38
C LYS A 87 3.37 10.88 -10.34
N HIS A 88 3.90 11.79 -11.15
CA HIS A 88 3.45 13.18 -11.21
C HIS A 88 2.02 13.30 -11.76
N LEU A 89 1.65 12.51 -12.78
CA LEU A 89 0.28 12.47 -13.28
C LEU A 89 -0.68 11.88 -12.23
N ARG A 90 -0.27 10.83 -11.51
CA ARG A 90 -1.09 10.26 -10.43
C ARG A 90 -1.23 11.22 -9.25
N ALA A 91 -0.19 11.97 -8.92
CA ALA A 91 -0.26 13.03 -7.91
C ALA A 91 -1.23 14.15 -8.35
N GLU A 92 -1.21 14.55 -9.63
CA GLU A 92 -2.16 15.51 -10.18
C GLU A 92 -3.61 15.01 -10.06
N MET A 93 -3.87 13.74 -10.44
CA MET A 93 -5.20 13.13 -10.29
C MET A 93 -5.67 13.17 -8.83
N ALA A 94 -4.82 12.80 -7.87
CA ALA A 94 -5.15 12.81 -6.45
C ALA A 94 -5.46 14.23 -5.93
N LEU A 95 -4.65 15.21 -6.30
CA LEU A 95 -4.85 16.62 -5.93
C LEU A 95 -6.14 17.19 -6.53
N ARG A 96 -6.44 16.91 -7.81
CA ARG A 96 -7.69 17.32 -8.45
C ARG A 96 -8.93 16.67 -7.82
N CYS A 97 -8.75 15.54 -7.15
CA CYS A 97 -9.84 14.74 -6.58
C CYS A 97 -9.93 14.75 -5.05
N GLY A 98 -9.21 15.66 -4.36
CA GLY A 98 -9.46 15.89 -2.94
C GLY A 98 -8.27 15.77 -2.00
N ALA A 99 -7.12 15.26 -2.45
CA ALA A 99 -5.89 15.35 -1.65
C ALA A 99 -5.37 16.82 -1.61
N ASP A 100 -4.77 17.21 -0.49
CA ASP A 100 -4.19 18.54 -0.30
C ASP A 100 -2.68 18.54 -0.49
N LEU A 101 -2.03 17.44 -0.12
CA LEU A 101 -0.60 17.20 -0.27
C LEU A 101 -0.37 15.76 -0.68
N VAL A 102 0.51 15.52 -1.66
CA VAL A 102 0.95 14.20 -2.07
C VAL A 102 2.45 14.05 -1.80
N LEU A 103 2.79 13.05 -1.00
CA LEU A 103 4.16 12.66 -0.67
C LEU A 103 4.52 11.36 -1.38
N GLU A 104 5.77 11.21 -1.78
CA GLU A 104 6.28 9.98 -2.42
C GLU A 104 6.75 8.97 -1.38
N MET A 105 6.31 7.74 -1.53
CA MET A 105 6.90 6.58 -0.84
C MET A 105 8.08 6.08 -1.65
N PRO A 106 9.31 5.95 -1.07
CA PRO A 106 10.50 5.47 -1.77
C PRO A 106 10.32 4.07 -2.34
N VAL A 107 10.94 3.81 -3.50
CA VAL A 107 10.76 2.57 -4.26
C VAL A 107 11.15 1.31 -3.49
N SER A 108 12.20 1.36 -2.68
CA SER A 108 12.67 0.21 -1.88
C SER A 108 11.65 -0.30 -0.87
N VAL A 109 10.68 0.55 -0.49
CA VAL A 109 9.60 0.20 0.44
C VAL A 109 8.23 0.16 -0.25
N SER A 110 8.00 0.95 -1.31
CA SER A 110 6.75 0.89 -2.07
C SER A 110 6.58 -0.41 -2.84
N THR A 111 7.68 -1.11 -3.15
CA THR A 111 7.70 -2.42 -3.82
C THR A 111 8.01 -3.58 -2.86
N ALA A 112 7.72 -3.42 -1.58
CA ALA A 112 8.03 -4.39 -0.55
C ALA A 112 6.79 -5.20 -0.09
N SER A 113 6.97 -6.00 0.97
CA SER A 113 5.86 -6.70 1.63
C SER A 113 4.84 -5.72 2.21
N ALA A 114 3.60 -6.18 2.46
CA ALA A 114 2.57 -5.34 3.08
C ALA A 114 3.03 -4.74 4.41
N GLU A 115 3.79 -5.49 5.22
CA GLU A 115 4.36 -5.01 6.49
C GLU A 115 5.34 -3.86 6.28
N THR A 116 6.31 -4.01 5.38
CA THR A 116 7.30 -2.96 5.09
C THR A 116 6.65 -1.74 4.46
N PHE A 117 5.73 -1.95 3.53
CA PHE A 117 4.94 -0.90 2.89
C PHE A 117 4.15 -0.07 3.92
N ALA A 118 3.42 -0.75 4.80
CA ALA A 118 2.63 -0.11 5.86
C ALA A 118 3.53 0.65 6.85
N MET A 119 4.61 0.02 7.30
CA MET A 119 5.58 0.65 8.21
C MET A 119 6.17 1.93 7.62
N ALA A 120 6.54 1.91 6.34
CA ALA A 120 7.12 3.07 5.66
C ALA A 120 6.10 4.21 5.51
N GLY A 121 4.88 3.90 5.05
CA GLY A 121 3.83 4.90 4.88
C GLY A 121 3.44 5.56 6.20
N VAL A 122 3.26 4.76 7.27
CA VAL A 122 2.96 5.27 8.62
C VAL A 122 4.13 6.08 9.16
N SER A 123 5.38 5.61 9.00
CA SER A 123 6.58 6.33 9.46
C SER A 123 6.73 7.71 8.80
N ILE A 124 6.42 7.83 7.48
CA ILE A 124 6.43 9.13 6.80
C ILE A 124 5.40 10.07 7.45
N LEU A 125 4.16 9.60 7.65
CA LEU A 125 3.09 10.42 8.25
C LEU A 125 3.42 10.81 9.70
N ASP A 126 3.93 9.87 10.48
CA ASP A 126 4.26 10.08 11.89
C ASP A 126 5.38 11.13 12.06
N ASN A 127 6.42 11.03 11.25
CA ASN A 127 7.55 11.98 11.26
C ASN A 127 7.19 13.41 10.85
N LEU A 128 6.04 13.63 10.20
CA LEU A 128 5.55 15.00 9.93
C LEU A 128 5.09 15.71 11.20
N HIS A 129 4.68 14.94 12.21
CA HIS A 129 4.16 15.43 13.49
C HIS A 129 2.97 16.40 13.39
N VAL A 130 2.20 16.35 12.33
CA VAL A 130 0.98 17.15 12.12
C VAL A 130 -0.24 16.29 11.82
N VAL A 131 -0.08 14.98 11.68
CA VAL A 131 -1.15 14.05 11.31
C VAL A 131 -1.85 13.54 12.57
N ASP A 132 -3.18 13.68 12.62
CA ASP A 132 -4.01 13.24 13.74
C ASP A 132 -4.59 11.84 13.53
N GLN A 133 -4.86 11.49 12.26
CA GLN A 133 -5.56 10.25 11.92
C GLN A 133 -4.95 9.64 10.65
N LEU A 134 -4.95 8.29 10.62
CA LEU A 134 -4.68 7.51 9.40
C LEU A 134 -5.98 6.85 8.97
N CYS A 135 -6.51 7.25 7.82
CA CYS A 135 -7.72 6.67 7.25
C CYS A 135 -7.39 5.69 6.13
N PHE A 136 -7.98 4.50 6.18
CA PHE A 136 -7.79 3.45 5.17
C PHE A 136 -9.08 2.66 4.94
N GLY A 137 -9.21 2.07 3.76
CA GLY A 137 -10.32 1.17 3.44
C GLY A 137 -10.07 -0.25 3.93
N SER A 138 -11.09 -0.91 4.50
CA SER A 138 -11.08 -2.34 4.80
C SER A 138 -12.39 -2.99 4.36
N GLU A 139 -12.36 -4.26 4.03
CA GLU A 139 -13.57 -4.99 3.68
C GLU A 139 -14.45 -5.22 4.93
N TYR A 140 -13.83 -5.38 6.08
CA TYR A 140 -14.54 -5.60 7.35
C TYR A 140 -15.21 -4.32 7.86
N GLY A 141 -14.52 -3.18 7.81
CA GLY A 141 -15.09 -1.86 8.14
C GLY A 141 -15.04 -1.47 9.61
N GLU A 142 -14.49 -2.31 10.50
CA GLU A 142 -14.34 -2.02 11.93
C GLU A 142 -12.85 -2.05 12.33
N VAL A 143 -12.38 -0.94 12.90
CA VAL A 143 -10.97 -0.77 13.22
C VAL A 143 -10.55 -1.55 14.46
N SER A 144 -11.43 -1.75 15.44
CA SER A 144 -11.15 -2.45 16.70
C SER A 144 -10.62 -3.86 16.47
N ALA A 145 -11.29 -4.65 15.63
CA ALA A 145 -10.86 -6.00 15.30
C ALA A 145 -9.47 -6.04 14.63
N LEU A 146 -9.18 -5.07 13.75
CA LEU A 146 -7.87 -4.96 13.10
C LEU A 146 -6.76 -4.60 14.12
N GLN A 147 -7.08 -3.73 15.09
CA GLN A 147 -6.16 -3.36 16.17
C GLN A 147 -5.87 -4.52 17.11
N GLU A 148 -6.88 -5.34 17.46
CA GLU A 148 -6.71 -6.52 18.28
C GLU A 148 -5.77 -7.54 17.63
N LEU A 149 -6.00 -7.87 16.36
CA LEU A 149 -5.11 -8.75 15.59
C LEU A 149 -3.69 -8.18 15.50
N ALA A 150 -3.58 -6.87 15.27
CA ALA A 150 -2.29 -6.18 15.24
C ALA A 150 -1.55 -6.26 16.57
N ALA A 151 -2.25 -6.13 17.71
CA ALA A 151 -1.66 -6.21 19.03
C ALA A 151 -1.06 -7.60 19.32
N VAL A 152 -1.75 -8.68 18.96
CA VAL A 152 -1.20 -10.04 19.07
C VAL A 152 0.05 -10.19 18.21
N LEU A 153 0.03 -9.69 16.97
CA LEU A 153 1.15 -9.77 16.04
C LEU A 153 2.36 -8.90 16.45
N VAL A 154 2.15 -7.84 17.24
CA VAL A 154 3.24 -7.02 17.79
C VAL A 154 3.82 -7.63 19.04
N LYS A 155 2.97 -8.13 19.94
CA LYS A 155 3.39 -8.75 21.22
C LYS A 155 4.02 -10.12 21.02
N GLU A 156 3.58 -10.85 19.99
CA GLU A 156 3.98 -12.24 19.70
C GLU A 156 3.98 -13.12 20.98
N PRO A 157 2.82 -13.35 21.60
CA PRO A 157 2.75 -14.21 22.80
C PRO A 157 3.43 -15.56 22.57
N LYS A 158 3.92 -16.19 23.65
CA LYS A 158 4.67 -17.46 23.54
C LYS A 158 3.85 -18.54 22.82
N GLU A 159 2.58 -18.62 23.13
CA GLU A 159 1.61 -19.59 22.57
C GLU A 159 1.46 -19.35 21.06
N TYR A 160 1.27 -18.11 20.64
CA TYR A 160 1.21 -17.73 19.23
C TYR A 160 2.51 -18.09 18.48
N ARG A 161 3.68 -17.83 19.07
CA ARG A 161 4.98 -18.18 18.45
C ARG A 161 5.17 -19.67 18.27
N VAL A 162 4.70 -20.48 19.21
CA VAL A 162 4.73 -21.95 19.12
C VAL A 162 3.86 -22.40 17.95
N LEU A 163 2.62 -21.93 17.88
CA LEU A 163 1.68 -22.24 16.79
C LEU A 163 2.25 -21.85 15.41
N LEU A 164 2.78 -20.62 15.30
CA LEU A 164 3.39 -20.16 14.05
C LEU A 164 4.55 -21.07 13.61
N LYS A 165 5.43 -21.45 14.53
CA LYS A 165 6.55 -22.33 14.24
C LYS A 165 6.07 -23.72 13.80
N THR A 166 5.03 -24.27 14.44
CA THR A 166 4.43 -25.55 14.07
C THR A 166 3.94 -25.52 12.62
N PHE A 167 3.11 -24.54 12.25
CA PHE A 167 2.57 -24.42 10.90
C PHE A 167 3.64 -24.16 9.83
N LEU A 168 4.69 -23.43 10.16
CA LEU A 168 5.84 -23.28 9.26
C LEU A 168 6.58 -24.60 9.05
N SER A 169 6.73 -25.44 10.11
CA SER A 169 7.37 -26.74 10.00
C SER A 169 6.55 -27.76 9.22
N GLU A 170 5.24 -27.57 9.12
CA GLU A 170 4.31 -28.33 8.28
C GLU A 170 4.34 -27.94 6.79
N GLY A 171 5.18 -26.94 6.43
CA GLY A 171 5.38 -26.50 5.05
C GLY A 171 4.39 -25.45 4.57
N LEU A 172 3.62 -24.80 5.47
CA LEU A 172 2.78 -23.68 5.09
C LEU A 172 3.64 -22.44 4.73
N SER A 173 3.19 -21.68 3.74
CA SER A 173 3.77 -20.38 3.46
C SER A 173 3.60 -19.45 4.68
N PHE A 174 4.52 -18.49 4.88
CA PHE A 174 4.46 -17.59 6.04
C PHE A 174 3.10 -16.88 6.20
N PRO A 175 2.45 -16.35 5.15
CA PRO A 175 1.11 -15.74 5.30
C PRO A 175 0.06 -16.77 5.78
N ALA A 176 0.07 -17.99 5.24
CA ALA A 176 -0.87 -19.04 5.63
C ALA A 176 -0.62 -19.51 7.08
N ALA A 177 0.65 -19.76 7.44
CA ALA A 177 1.04 -20.15 8.80
C ALA A 177 0.67 -19.07 9.82
N ARG A 178 0.88 -17.78 9.50
CA ARG A 178 0.50 -16.64 10.35
C ARG A 178 -1.01 -16.58 10.58
N SER A 179 -1.79 -16.73 9.51
CA SER A 179 -3.26 -16.71 9.60
C SER A 179 -3.77 -17.89 10.44
N GLN A 180 -3.25 -19.10 10.20
CA GLN A 180 -3.65 -20.28 10.95
C GLN A 180 -3.25 -20.19 12.43
N ALA A 181 -2.06 -19.66 12.72
CA ALA A 181 -1.59 -19.45 14.10
C ALA A 181 -2.47 -18.45 14.86
N LEU A 182 -2.93 -17.38 14.21
CA LEU A 182 -3.88 -16.43 14.82
C LEU A 182 -5.23 -17.10 15.09
N ILE A 183 -5.77 -17.85 14.15
CA ILE A 183 -7.04 -18.56 14.32
C ILE A 183 -6.95 -19.53 15.49
N GLU A 184 -5.90 -20.35 15.57
CA GLU A 184 -5.72 -21.29 16.67
C GLU A 184 -5.44 -20.60 18.01
N TYR A 185 -4.69 -19.50 18.01
CA TYR A 185 -4.46 -18.68 19.20
C TYR A 185 -5.77 -18.15 19.79
N PHE A 186 -6.67 -17.65 18.94
CA PHE A 186 -7.97 -17.13 19.37
C PHE A 186 -9.01 -18.22 19.71
N LYS A 187 -8.74 -19.50 19.43
CA LYS A 187 -9.57 -20.63 19.87
C LYS A 187 -9.36 -21.02 21.33
N ASP A 188 -8.22 -20.67 21.92
CA ASP A 188 -7.91 -21.08 23.30
C ASP A 188 -8.69 -20.22 24.30
N PRO A 189 -9.60 -20.83 25.11
CA PRO A 189 -10.40 -20.13 26.11
C PRO A 189 -9.56 -19.38 27.16
N HIS A 190 -8.37 -19.88 27.47
CA HIS A 190 -7.49 -19.28 28.48
C HIS A 190 -6.97 -17.89 28.09
N HIS A 191 -7.12 -17.50 26.83
CA HIS A 191 -6.78 -16.16 26.36
C HIS A 191 -7.91 -15.15 26.57
N PHE A 192 -9.08 -15.58 27.08
CA PHE A 192 -10.25 -14.74 27.31
C PHE A 192 -10.76 -14.91 28.75
N GLU A 193 -11.01 -13.82 29.45
CA GLU A 193 -11.66 -13.84 30.76
C GLU A 193 -13.18 -13.68 30.58
N GLY A 194 -13.97 -14.72 30.92
CA GLY A 194 -15.44 -14.65 30.94
C GLY A 194 -16.13 -16.02 30.87
N ASP A 195 -17.26 -16.14 31.55
CA ASP A 195 -18.01 -17.40 31.74
C ASP A 195 -18.87 -17.85 30.54
N ASP A 196 -18.95 -17.03 29.45
CA ASP A 196 -19.84 -17.28 28.30
C ASP A 196 -19.07 -17.46 26.99
N PHE A 197 -18.01 -18.24 27.05
CA PHE A 197 -17.02 -18.40 25.98
C PHE A 197 -17.58 -19.10 24.72
N ASP A 198 -18.34 -20.19 24.89
CA ASP A 198 -18.81 -21.01 23.76
C ASP A 198 -19.75 -20.29 22.78
N GLY A 199 -20.62 -19.42 23.31
CA GLY A 199 -21.54 -18.62 22.47
C GLY A 199 -20.86 -17.51 21.67
N ILE A 200 -19.70 -17.03 22.13
CA ILE A 200 -18.96 -15.90 21.54
C ILE A 200 -17.87 -16.40 20.58
N LEU A 201 -17.30 -17.57 20.83
CA LEU A 201 -16.14 -18.09 20.11
C LEU A 201 -16.40 -18.33 18.61
N THR A 202 -17.49 -18.99 18.24
CA THR A 202 -17.77 -19.33 16.86
C THR A 202 -17.96 -18.09 15.97
N PRO A 203 -18.76 -17.07 16.35
CA PRO A 203 -18.85 -15.82 15.62
C PRO A 203 -17.52 -15.10 15.49
N LEU A 204 -16.71 -15.02 16.57
CA LEU A 204 -15.40 -14.37 16.57
C LEU A 204 -14.43 -15.03 15.61
N LEU A 205 -14.34 -16.36 15.62
CA LEU A 205 -13.47 -17.11 14.73
C LEU A 205 -13.86 -16.92 13.26
N ASN A 206 -15.17 -16.92 12.95
CA ASN A 206 -15.65 -16.65 11.61
C ASN A 206 -15.26 -15.24 11.14
N GLN A 207 -15.32 -14.25 12.03
CA GLN A 207 -14.86 -12.88 11.74
C GLN A 207 -13.35 -12.83 11.48
N ILE A 208 -12.54 -13.47 12.32
CA ILE A 208 -11.09 -13.54 12.15
C ILE A 208 -10.74 -14.17 10.81
N VAL A 209 -11.36 -15.29 10.45
CA VAL A 209 -11.14 -15.96 9.16
C VAL A 209 -11.50 -15.02 8.00
N GLN A 210 -12.63 -14.32 8.06
CA GLN A 210 -13.02 -13.35 7.04
C GLN A 210 -12.01 -12.20 6.93
N ILE A 211 -11.56 -11.65 8.06
CA ILE A 211 -10.58 -10.56 8.07
C ILE A 211 -9.27 -10.99 7.42
N LEU A 212 -8.76 -12.16 7.79
CA LEU A 212 -7.43 -12.64 7.35
C LEU A 212 -7.37 -13.10 5.89
N ASN A 213 -8.51 -13.30 5.23
CA ASN A 213 -8.58 -13.73 3.82
C ASN A 213 -8.65 -12.56 2.83
N LEU A 214 -8.83 -11.33 3.29
CA LEU A 214 -9.08 -10.19 2.41
C LEU A 214 -7.91 -9.19 2.45
N PRO A 215 -7.44 -8.75 1.27
CA PRO A 215 -6.15 -8.05 1.14
C PRO A 215 -6.12 -6.67 1.82
N ASN A 216 -7.23 -5.91 1.82
CA ASN A 216 -7.23 -4.59 2.45
C ASN A 216 -7.37 -4.69 3.98
N ASN A 217 -8.01 -5.75 4.49
CA ASN A 217 -8.00 -6.05 5.92
C ASN A 217 -6.58 -6.39 6.40
N ILE A 218 -5.85 -7.23 5.63
CA ILE A 218 -4.44 -7.55 5.92
C ILE A 218 -3.61 -6.27 5.98
N LEU A 219 -3.77 -5.38 5.00
CA LEU A 219 -3.06 -4.12 4.97
C LEU A 219 -3.47 -3.19 6.14
N GLY A 220 -4.75 -3.17 6.51
CA GLY A 220 -5.26 -2.47 7.69
C GLY A 220 -4.62 -2.96 9.01
N ILE A 221 -4.46 -4.28 9.16
CA ILE A 221 -3.73 -4.86 10.30
C ILE A 221 -2.27 -4.39 10.30
N GLU A 222 -1.60 -4.37 9.14
CA GLU A 222 -0.20 -3.91 9.06
C GLU A 222 -0.07 -2.41 9.38
N TYR A 223 -1.06 -1.56 9.02
CA TYR A 223 -1.09 -0.15 9.45
C TYR A 223 -1.23 -0.05 10.98
N CYS A 224 -2.15 -0.80 11.58
CA CYS A 224 -2.30 -0.82 13.04
C CYS A 224 -1.03 -1.32 13.74
N LYS A 225 -0.36 -2.36 13.21
CA LYS A 225 0.95 -2.84 13.70
C LYS A 225 2.02 -1.74 13.63
N ALA A 226 2.08 -1.02 12.51
CA ALA A 226 3.04 0.06 12.33
C ALA A 226 2.84 1.18 13.36
N LEU A 227 1.60 1.61 13.57
CA LEU A 227 1.26 2.60 14.59
C LEU A 227 1.67 2.15 16.00
N LEU A 228 1.40 0.88 16.36
CA LEU A 228 1.79 0.32 17.65
C LEU A 228 3.32 0.24 17.81
N ARG A 229 4.05 -0.19 16.80
CA ARG A 229 5.52 -0.32 16.84
C ARG A 229 6.24 1.03 16.92
N LEU A 230 5.64 2.07 16.33
CA LEU A 230 6.19 3.43 16.37
C LEU A 230 5.76 4.21 17.63
N ASP A 231 4.91 3.63 18.49
CA ASP A 231 4.26 4.34 19.62
C ASP A 231 3.63 5.66 19.12
N SER A 232 2.98 5.60 17.93
CA SER A 232 2.46 6.75 17.22
C SER A 232 1.19 7.30 17.88
N SER A 233 1.06 8.62 17.92
CA SER A 233 -0.17 9.29 18.36
C SER A 233 -1.28 9.33 17.30
N ILE A 234 -0.99 8.91 16.07
CA ILE A 234 -1.95 8.87 14.96
C ILE A 234 -3.01 7.82 15.23
N ARG A 235 -4.29 8.22 15.16
CA ARG A 235 -5.42 7.32 15.39
C ARG A 235 -5.81 6.63 14.10
N PRO A 236 -5.91 5.28 14.05
CA PRO A 236 -6.41 4.58 12.87
C PRO A 236 -7.93 4.76 12.74
N VAL A 237 -8.38 5.02 11.52
CA VAL A 237 -9.80 5.09 11.12
C VAL A 237 -9.98 4.23 9.88
N THR A 238 -11.01 3.40 9.82
CA THR A 238 -11.28 2.60 8.63
C THR A 238 -12.64 2.95 8.02
N LEU A 239 -12.70 2.86 6.70
CA LEU A 239 -13.91 2.96 5.90
C LEU A 239 -14.25 1.58 5.35
N LYS A 240 -15.51 1.17 5.44
CA LYS A 240 -15.95 -0.06 4.81
C LYS A 240 -15.91 0.11 3.29
N ARG A 241 -15.15 -0.75 2.62
CA ARG A 241 -15.06 -0.69 1.15
C ARG A 241 -16.41 -1.01 0.52
N GLN A 242 -16.77 -0.17 -0.44
CA GLN A 242 -17.93 -0.36 -1.31
C GLN A 242 -17.40 -0.64 -2.72
N GLY A 243 -17.94 -1.63 -3.43
CA GLY A 243 -17.56 -1.91 -4.81
C GLY A 243 -17.14 -3.36 -5.08
N MET A 244 -16.76 -3.63 -6.32
CA MET A 244 -16.41 -4.96 -6.83
C MET A 244 -15.19 -5.54 -6.11
N GLY A 245 -15.23 -6.85 -5.86
CA GLY A 245 -14.12 -7.61 -5.30
C GLY A 245 -12.90 -7.60 -6.23
N TYR A 246 -11.75 -7.96 -5.67
CA TYR A 246 -10.44 -7.85 -6.33
C TYR A 246 -10.29 -8.70 -7.62
N HIS A 247 -11.14 -9.72 -7.80
CA HIS A 247 -11.08 -10.69 -8.91
C HIS A 247 -12.21 -10.52 -9.94
N GLU A 248 -13.06 -9.50 -9.79
CA GLU A 248 -14.19 -9.30 -10.71
C GLU A 248 -13.73 -8.56 -11.98
N THR A 249 -14.20 -9.05 -13.11
CA THR A 249 -14.05 -8.43 -14.44
C THR A 249 -15.01 -7.27 -14.60
N PHE A 250 -14.83 -6.42 -15.61
CA PHE A 250 -15.77 -5.36 -15.96
C PHE A 250 -17.20 -5.92 -16.04
N PRO A 251 -18.20 -5.28 -15.42
CA PRO A 251 -19.60 -5.72 -15.55
C PRO A 251 -20.05 -5.52 -17.00
N ASP A 252 -20.74 -6.53 -17.54
CA ASP A 252 -21.47 -6.36 -18.78
C ASP A 252 -22.48 -5.22 -18.63
N GLN A 253 -22.58 -4.33 -19.64
CA GLN A 253 -23.41 -3.11 -19.62
C GLN A 253 -24.90 -3.36 -19.29
N GLN A 254 -25.35 -4.61 -19.26
CA GLN A 254 -26.77 -4.97 -19.01
C GLN A 254 -27.13 -5.22 -17.56
N THR A 255 -26.17 -5.26 -16.62
CA THR A 255 -26.43 -5.57 -15.20
C THR A 255 -26.19 -4.39 -14.24
N ALA A 256 -26.03 -3.18 -14.73
CA ALA A 256 -25.85 -1.98 -13.93
C ALA A 256 -27.15 -1.56 -13.22
N SER A 257 -27.58 -2.31 -12.21
CA SER A 257 -28.62 -1.89 -11.26
C SER A 257 -27.99 -1.25 -10.04
N SER A 258 -28.08 0.07 -9.91
CA SER A 258 -28.17 0.96 -8.72
C SER A 258 -27.40 0.64 -7.43
N SER A 259 -26.32 -0.12 -7.43
CA SER A 259 -25.36 -0.17 -6.33
C SER A 259 -24.07 0.53 -6.76
N LEU A 260 -23.46 1.33 -5.86
CA LEU A 260 -22.16 2.01 -6.07
C LEU A 260 -21.03 0.97 -6.24
N ASN A 261 -21.03 0.24 -7.35
CA ASN A 261 -19.97 -0.70 -7.69
C ASN A 261 -18.92 0.03 -8.52
N PHE A 262 -17.80 0.37 -7.88
CA PHE A 262 -16.65 0.97 -8.54
C PHE A 262 -15.74 -0.13 -9.12
N ALA A 263 -15.31 0.01 -10.39
CA ALA A 263 -14.28 -0.86 -10.93
C ALA A 263 -12.98 -0.74 -10.12
N SER A 264 -12.28 -1.85 -9.97
CA SER A 264 -10.98 -1.86 -9.30
C SER A 264 -9.89 -1.31 -10.23
N ALA A 265 -8.80 -0.76 -9.67
CA ALA A 265 -7.64 -0.34 -10.45
C ALA A 265 -7.05 -1.49 -11.31
N SER A 266 -7.18 -2.74 -10.85
CA SER A 266 -6.77 -3.92 -11.63
C SER A 266 -7.67 -4.16 -12.84
N ALA A 267 -8.98 -3.98 -12.70
CA ALA A 267 -9.91 -4.09 -13.82
C ALA A 267 -9.59 -3.05 -14.91
N ILE A 268 -9.31 -1.80 -14.53
CA ILE A 268 -8.92 -0.73 -15.46
C ILE A 268 -7.62 -1.10 -16.19
N ARG A 269 -6.59 -1.57 -15.50
CA ARG A 269 -5.33 -1.99 -16.15
C ARG A 269 -5.52 -3.18 -17.08
N ASN A 270 -6.32 -4.17 -16.69
CA ASN A 270 -6.63 -5.32 -17.54
C ASN A 270 -7.39 -4.92 -18.80
N ALA A 271 -8.33 -3.99 -18.69
CA ALA A 271 -9.05 -3.47 -19.86
C ALA A 271 -8.09 -2.79 -20.85
N LEU A 272 -7.20 -1.91 -20.35
CA LEU A 272 -6.15 -1.29 -21.20
C LEU A 272 -5.22 -2.32 -21.82
N LYS A 273 -4.81 -3.35 -21.06
CA LYS A 273 -3.97 -4.45 -21.55
C LYS A 273 -4.66 -5.26 -22.65
N SER A 274 -5.98 -5.41 -22.58
CA SER A 274 -6.80 -6.12 -23.57
C SER A 274 -7.20 -5.26 -24.76
N GLY A 275 -6.76 -4.01 -24.84
CA GLY A 275 -7.03 -3.11 -25.95
C GLY A 275 -8.45 -2.51 -25.95
N PHE A 276 -9.15 -2.55 -24.81
CA PHE A 276 -10.43 -1.83 -24.67
C PHE A 276 -10.24 -0.33 -24.88
N GLY A 277 -11.21 0.30 -25.54
CA GLY A 277 -11.20 1.73 -25.80
C GLY A 277 -11.26 2.56 -24.51
N THR A 278 -10.67 3.75 -24.53
CA THR A 278 -10.70 4.67 -23.37
C THR A 278 -12.12 4.97 -22.91
N ASN A 279 -13.09 5.11 -23.83
CA ASN A 279 -14.49 5.44 -23.52
C ASN A 279 -15.15 4.44 -22.53
N GLU A 280 -14.77 3.18 -22.59
CA GLU A 280 -15.29 2.13 -21.70
C GLU A 280 -14.74 2.23 -20.28
N ILE A 281 -13.56 2.83 -20.13
CA ILE A 281 -12.82 2.93 -18.86
C ILE A 281 -13.09 4.27 -18.18
N LEU A 282 -13.32 5.35 -18.94
CA LEU A 282 -13.43 6.71 -18.40
C LEU A 282 -14.59 6.89 -17.44
N GLY A 283 -15.69 6.12 -17.58
CA GLY A 283 -16.82 6.12 -16.66
C GLY A 283 -16.46 5.67 -15.23
N GLU A 284 -15.37 4.92 -15.08
CA GLU A 284 -14.88 4.44 -13.77
C GLU A 284 -13.97 5.46 -13.04
N LEU A 285 -13.65 6.57 -13.70
CA LEU A 285 -12.83 7.64 -13.14
C LEU A 285 -13.67 8.88 -12.84
N PRO A 286 -13.28 9.69 -11.84
CA PRO A 286 -13.80 11.04 -11.71
C PRO A 286 -13.41 11.89 -12.93
N ASP A 287 -14.28 12.80 -13.38
CA ASP A 287 -14.04 13.62 -14.58
C ASP A 287 -12.66 14.28 -14.62
N ASN A 288 -12.23 14.82 -13.47
CA ASN A 288 -10.91 15.47 -13.33
C ASN A 288 -9.73 14.51 -13.48
N ALA A 289 -9.90 13.22 -13.17
CA ALA A 289 -8.89 12.18 -13.33
C ALA A 289 -9.00 11.52 -14.72
N ALA A 290 -10.22 11.39 -15.24
CA ALA A 290 -10.49 10.86 -16.58
C ALA A 290 -9.74 11.64 -17.66
N LEU A 291 -9.79 12.96 -17.62
CA LEU A 291 -9.07 13.83 -18.56
C LEU A 291 -7.55 13.58 -18.56
N VAL A 292 -6.95 13.36 -17.38
CA VAL A 292 -5.52 13.06 -17.25
C VAL A 292 -5.19 11.69 -17.88
N LEU A 293 -6.00 10.66 -17.54
CA LEU A 293 -5.82 9.31 -18.11
C LEU A 293 -6.00 9.30 -19.62
N GLU A 294 -7.07 9.90 -20.12
CA GLU A 294 -7.37 9.98 -21.55
C GLU A 294 -6.21 10.63 -22.32
N THR A 295 -5.72 11.77 -21.81
CA THR A 295 -4.58 12.47 -22.40
C THR A 295 -3.35 11.58 -22.45
N ALA A 296 -3.05 10.85 -21.38
CA ALA A 296 -1.90 9.96 -21.31
C ALA A 296 -2.05 8.75 -22.25
N VAL A 297 -3.24 8.14 -22.32
CA VAL A 297 -3.50 7.00 -23.19
C VAL A 297 -3.42 7.42 -24.67
N ASN A 298 -4.01 8.55 -25.06
CA ASN A 298 -3.95 9.08 -26.40
C ASN A 298 -2.51 9.40 -26.86
N LYS A 299 -1.62 9.72 -25.93
CA LYS A 299 -0.19 9.94 -26.19
C LYS A 299 0.66 8.67 -26.01
N ASN A 300 0.05 7.53 -25.71
CA ASN A 300 0.72 6.29 -25.32
C ASN A 300 1.68 6.46 -24.12
N GLU A 301 1.38 7.40 -23.23
CA GLU A 301 2.17 7.73 -22.02
C GLU A 301 1.77 6.88 -20.82
N PHE A 302 1.73 5.56 -20.99
CA PHE A 302 1.50 4.60 -19.90
C PHE A 302 2.40 3.37 -20.06
N LEU A 303 2.70 2.69 -18.94
CA LEU A 303 3.53 1.49 -18.93
C LEU A 303 2.81 0.30 -18.27
N LEU A 304 3.10 -0.87 -18.81
CA LEU A 304 2.71 -2.17 -18.28
C LEU A 304 3.97 -3.00 -17.98
N GLU A 305 3.78 -4.12 -17.28
CA GLU A 305 4.88 -5.01 -16.87
C GLU A 305 5.76 -5.42 -18.05
N ASP A 306 5.16 -5.78 -19.16
CA ASP A 306 5.85 -6.32 -20.33
C ASP A 306 6.67 -5.28 -21.10
N ASP A 307 6.44 -3.97 -20.89
CA ASP A 307 7.31 -2.90 -21.40
C ASP A 307 8.75 -2.98 -20.80
N PHE A 308 8.92 -3.70 -19.69
CA PHE A 308 10.21 -3.94 -19.01
C PHE A 308 10.90 -5.25 -19.41
N SER A 309 10.31 -6.04 -20.33
CA SER A 309 10.78 -7.41 -20.63
C SER A 309 12.22 -7.46 -21.10
N LEU A 310 12.60 -6.63 -22.08
CA LEU A 310 13.98 -6.61 -22.60
C LEU A 310 14.99 -6.19 -21.54
N LEU A 311 14.64 -5.21 -20.70
CA LEU A 311 15.50 -4.77 -19.60
C LEU A 311 15.66 -5.86 -18.53
N LEU A 312 14.57 -6.58 -18.21
CA LEU A 312 14.62 -7.70 -17.30
C LEU A 312 15.53 -8.82 -17.84
N GLN A 313 15.32 -9.22 -19.10
CA GLN A 313 16.13 -10.25 -19.73
C GLN A 313 17.62 -9.87 -19.73
N TYR A 314 17.94 -8.63 -20.10
CA TYR A 314 19.31 -8.11 -20.02
C TYR A 314 19.90 -8.22 -18.61
N CYS A 315 19.14 -7.82 -17.59
CA CYS A 315 19.61 -7.92 -16.22
C CYS A 315 19.86 -9.38 -15.82
N LEU A 316 18.92 -10.29 -16.10
CA LEU A 316 19.03 -11.70 -15.71
C LEU A 316 20.17 -12.43 -16.42
N LEU A 317 20.48 -12.11 -17.68
CA LEU A 317 21.61 -12.69 -18.42
C LEU A 317 22.99 -12.30 -17.85
N ASN A 318 23.06 -11.23 -17.07
CA ASN A 318 24.28 -10.76 -16.42
C ASN A 318 24.41 -11.21 -14.95
N GLU A 319 23.47 -12.02 -14.45
CA GLU A 319 23.44 -12.46 -13.06
C GLU A 319 23.70 -13.97 -12.96
N THR A 320 24.23 -14.38 -11.80
CA THR A 320 24.34 -15.79 -11.39
C THR A 320 23.40 -16.07 -10.23
N PRO A 321 23.11 -17.33 -9.87
CA PRO A 321 22.31 -17.63 -8.69
C PRO A 321 22.83 -16.94 -7.42
N GLU A 322 24.17 -16.86 -7.25
CA GLU A 322 24.83 -16.24 -6.10
C GLU A 322 24.65 -14.72 -6.07
N SER A 323 24.72 -14.05 -7.23
CA SER A 323 24.53 -12.61 -7.31
C SER A 323 23.06 -12.22 -7.16
N LEU A 324 22.13 -13.03 -7.68
CA LEU A 324 20.69 -12.82 -7.56
C LEU A 324 20.22 -12.81 -6.10
N ILE A 325 20.77 -13.68 -5.23
CA ILE A 325 20.39 -13.76 -3.80
C ILE A 325 20.62 -12.42 -3.07
N SER A 326 21.49 -11.55 -3.60
CA SER A 326 21.72 -10.23 -3.01
C SER A 326 20.56 -9.24 -3.17
N TYR A 327 19.60 -9.54 -4.05
CA TYR A 327 18.42 -8.68 -4.25
C TYR A 327 17.30 -9.01 -3.27
N THR A 328 16.54 -8.00 -2.90
CA THR A 328 15.40 -8.14 -1.98
C THR A 328 14.35 -9.09 -2.55
N ASP A 329 13.63 -9.82 -1.72
CA ASP A 329 12.65 -10.87 -2.06
C ASP A 329 13.22 -12.11 -2.78
N MET A 330 14.52 -12.15 -3.12
CA MET A 330 15.16 -13.24 -3.84
C MET A 330 15.63 -14.33 -2.86
N SER A 331 15.05 -15.53 -2.98
CA SER A 331 15.53 -16.72 -2.26
C SER A 331 16.51 -17.52 -3.13
N LYS A 332 17.31 -18.39 -2.50
CA LYS A 332 18.22 -19.29 -3.21
C LYS A 332 17.50 -20.15 -4.25
N ASP A 333 16.36 -20.69 -3.88
CA ASP A 333 15.57 -21.57 -4.78
C ASP A 333 15.01 -20.77 -5.96
N LEU A 334 14.52 -19.54 -5.72
CA LEU A 334 14.06 -18.68 -6.82
C LEU A 334 15.21 -18.28 -7.74
N ALA A 335 16.37 -17.91 -7.20
CA ALA A 335 17.55 -17.55 -7.98
C ALA A 335 18.00 -18.70 -8.88
N THR A 336 18.11 -19.92 -8.32
CA THR A 336 18.47 -21.12 -9.09
C THR A 336 17.42 -21.40 -10.18
N ARG A 337 16.13 -21.29 -9.85
CA ARG A 337 15.04 -21.50 -10.80
C ARG A 337 15.05 -20.50 -11.93
N ILE A 338 15.32 -19.21 -11.67
CA ILE A 338 15.46 -18.15 -12.69
C ILE A 338 16.55 -18.54 -13.69
N CYS A 339 17.76 -18.90 -13.20
CA CYS A 339 18.87 -19.27 -14.09
C CYS A 339 18.56 -20.54 -14.91
N ASN A 340 17.89 -21.52 -14.35
CA ASN A 340 17.52 -22.74 -15.05
C ASN A 340 16.42 -22.53 -16.10
N GLN A 341 15.57 -21.51 -15.94
CA GLN A 341 14.43 -21.24 -16.82
C GLN A 341 14.66 -20.09 -17.80
N ILE A 342 15.83 -19.46 -17.77
CA ILE A 342 16.11 -18.26 -18.59
C ILE A 342 15.91 -18.48 -20.10
N ASN A 343 16.16 -19.69 -20.58
CA ASN A 343 15.98 -20.07 -22.00
C ASN A 343 14.49 -20.10 -22.43
N HIS A 344 13.57 -20.08 -21.48
CA HIS A 344 12.12 -20.05 -21.71
C HIS A 344 11.52 -18.65 -21.45
N PHE A 345 12.37 -17.63 -21.38
CA PHE A 345 11.95 -16.25 -21.18
C PHE A 345 11.30 -15.71 -22.48
N GLU A 346 10.05 -15.26 -22.40
CA GLU A 346 9.34 -14.58 -23.49
C GLU A 346 9.10 -13.10 -23.15
N ASN A 347 8.48 -12.84 -22.00
CA ASN A 347 8.23 -11.50 -21.47
C ASN A 347 8.13 -11.54 -19.94
N PHE A 348 8.01 -10.36 -19.31
CA PHE A 348 7.98 -10.23 -17.86
C PHE A 348 6.84 -11.02 -17.22
N THR A 349 5.63 -10.88 -17.75
CA THR A 349 4.42 -11.54 -17.23
C THR A 349 4.49 -13.06 -17.37
N GLN A 350 4.83 -13.56 -18.56
CA GLN A 350 4.99 -14.99 -18.84
C GLN A 350 6.07 -15.61 -17.94
N PHE A 351 7.21 -14.95 -17.82
CA PHE A 351 8.31 -15.47 -17.03
C PHE A 351 7.98 -15.51 -15.53
N THR A 352 7.25 -14.51 -15.02
CA THR A 352 6.76 -14.51 -13.64
C THR A 352 5.84 -15.72 -13.38
N GLU A 353 4.93 -16.03 -14.30
CA GLU A 353 4.02 -17.18 -14.17
C GLU A 353 4.78 -18.52 -14.27
N LEU A 354 5.77 -18.64 -15.16
CA LEU A 354 6.62 -19.82 -15.30
C LEU A 354 7.40 -20.15 -14.00
N LEU A 355 7.81 -19.14 -13.27
CA LEU A 355 8.57 -19.31 -12.03
C LEU A 355 7.71 -19.65 -10.81
N LYS A 356 6.39 -19.54 -10.90
CA LYS A 356 5.44 -19.75 -9.79
C LYS A 356 5.46 -21.17 -9.25
N THR A 357 5.32 -21.30 -7.93
CA THR A 357 5.18 -22.57 -7.20
C THR A 357 4.14 -22.43 -6.09
N LYS A 358 3.85 -23.52 -5.36
CA LYS A 358 2.95 -23.46 -4.19
C LYS A 358 3.49 -22.52 -3.08
N GLU A 359 4.80 -22.42 -2.93
CA GLU A 359 5.45 -21.62 -1.89
C GLU A 359 5.83 -20.21 -2.36
N LEU A 360 6.03 -20.03 -3.67
CA LEU A 360 6.40 -18.74 -4.29
C LEU A 360 5.20 -18.13 -4.99
N THR A 361 4.61 -17.11 -4.34
CA THR A 361 3.47 -16.40 -4.91
C THR A 361 3.89 -15.52 -6.09
N TYR A 362 2.98 -15.32 -7.04
CA TYR A 362 3.18 -14.47 -8.21
C TYR A 362 3.76 -13.08 -7.83
N THR A 363 3.16 -12.41 -6.87
CA THR A 363 3.58 -11.07 -6.45
C THR A 363 4.98 -11.04 -5.82
N ARG A 364 5.40 -12.10 -5.11
CA ARG A 364 6.75 -12.19 -4.56
C ARG A 364 7.79 -12.35 -5.67
N ILE A 365 7.51 -13.21 -6.66
CA ILE A 365 8.38 -13.38 -7.83
C ILE A 365 8.48 -12.08 -8.60
N GLN A 366 7.35 -11.42 -8.86
CA GLN A 366 7.28 -10.16 -9.57
C GLN A 366 8.14 -9.08 -8.89
N ARG A 367 8.06 -8.96 -7.55
CA ARG A 367 8.94 -8.05 -6.79
C ARG A 367 10.42 -8.40 -6.92
N ALA A 368 10.78 -9.69 -6.79
CA ALA A 368 12.16 -10.12 -6.91
C ALA A 368 12.75 -9.79 -8.28
N LEU A 369 11.99 -10.03 -9.36
CA LEU A 369 12.39 -9.68 -10.72
C LEU A 369 12.52 -8.16 -10.91
N LEU A 370 11.57 -7.39 -10.38
CA LEU A 370 11.65 -5.94 -10.39
C LEU A 370 12.85 -5.41 -9.61
N HIS A 371 13.13 -5.97 -8.43
CA HIS A 371 14.29 -5.58 -7.61
C HIS A 371 15.61 -5.86 -8.33
N THR A 372 15.67 -6.88 -9.18
CA THR A 372 16.85 -7.13 -10.02
C THR A 372 17.03 -6.01 -11.06
N ILE A 373 15.96 -5.55 -11.71
CA ILE A 373 16.00 -4.39 -12.63
C ILE A 373 16.45 -3.12 -11.89
N LEU A 374 15.84 -2.85 -10.73
CA LEU A 374 16.04 -1.60 -9.99
C LEU A 374 17.26 -1.64 -9.08
N LYS A 375 17.99 -2.76 -9.03
CA LYS A 375 19.17 -2.97 -8.17
C LYS A 375 18.87 -2.75 -6.67
N ILE A 376 17.69 -3.13 -6.20
CA ILE A 376 17.27 -2.99 -4.79
C ILE A 376 17.77 -4.19 -4.01
N ARG A 377 18.72 -3.97 -3.11
CA ARG A 377 19.36 -5.02 -2.31
C ARG A 377 19.03 -4.96 -0.83
N GLU A 378 18.54 -3.83 -0.37
CA GLU A 378 18.22 -3.60 1.05
C GLU A 378 16.90 -2.84 1.19
N GLN A 379 16.19 -3.13 2.28
CA GLN A 379 15.06 -2.34 2.70
C GLN A 379 15.47 -1.46 3.88
N PRO A 380 15.21 -0.14 3.82
CA PRO A 380 15.56 0.76 4.90
C PRO A 380 14.70 0.48 6.14
N LYS A 381 15.29 0.64 7.33
CA LYS A 381 14.58 0.51 8.60
C LYS A 381 13.65 1.68 8.92
N GLY A 382 13.84 2.81 8.25
CA GLY A 382 13.02 4.02 8.40
C GLY A 382 13.20 4.93 7.19
N ILE A 383 12.31 5.88 7.01
CA ILE A 383 12.35 6.84 5.90
C ILE A 383 12.80 8.20 6.43
N PRO A 384 14.04 8.63 6.14
CA PRO A 384 14.64 9.81 6.75
C PRO A 384 14.32 11.12 6.01
N TYR A 385 13.29 11.15 5.18
CA TYR A 385 12.83 12.35 4.48
C TYR A 385 11.39 12.21 4.00
N ALA A 386 10.73 13.33 3.74
CA ALA A 386 9.44 13.41 3.06
C ALA A 386 9.61 14.12 1.71
N ARG A 387 9.37 13.42 0.60
CA ARG A 387 9.38 14.01 -0.74
C ARG A 387 8.00 14.46 -1.15
N VAL A 388 7.87 15.75 -1.49
CA VAL A 388 6.63 16.31 -2.04
C VAL A 388 6.57 16.06 -3.54
N LEU A 389 5.49 15.42 -4.01
CA LEU A 389 5.16 15.29 -5.44
C LEU A 389 4.27 16.43 -5.92
N GLY A 390 3.41 16.95 -5.05
CA GLY A 390 2.57 18.07 -5.36
C GLY A 390 1.69 18.49 -4.18
N PHE A 391 1.11 19.66 -4.27
CA PHE A 391 0.16 20.21 -3.30
C PHE A 391 -0.77 21.26 -3.90
N ARG A 392 -1.89 21.55 -3.25
CA ARG A 392 -2.77 22.65 -3.58
C ARG A 392 -2.25 23.96 -2.96
N LYS A 393 -2.33 25.07 -3.67
CA LYS A 393 -1.93 26.40 -3.15
C LYS A 393 -2.68 26.76 -1.86
N SER A 394 -3.95 26.35 -1.74
CA SER A 394 -4.75 26.51 -0.53
C SER A 394 -4.19 25.78 0.70
N SER A 395 -3.33 24.76 0.49
CA SER A 395 -2.71 23.97 1.56
C SER A 395 -1.36 24.54 2.04
N SER A 396 -1.02 25.76 1.67
CA SER A 396 0.19 26.45 2.16
C SER A 396 0.28 26.53 3.70
N PRO A 397 -0.83 26.71 4.47
CA PRO A 397 -0.77 26.63 5.93
C PRO A 397 -0.31 25.27 6.44
N LEU A 398 -0.79 24.17 5.84
CA LEU A 398 -0.35 22.80 6.19
C LEU A 398 1.16 22.62 5.99
N LEU A 399 1.71 23.11 4.88
CA LEU A 399 3.16 23.02 4.62
C LEU A 399 3.99 23.83 5.62
N LYS A 400 3.46 24.95 6.11
CA LYS A 400 4.10 25.75 7.15
C LYS A 400 4.16 24.98 8.46
N GLU A 401 3.05 24.35 8.88
CA GLU A 401 3.00 23.52 10.09
C GLU A 401 3.93 22.32 9.97
N ILE A 402 3.93 21.60 8.83
CA ILE A 402 4.87 20.52 8.60
C ILE A 402 6.31 20.97 8.81
N LYS A 403 6.73 22.11 8.22
CA LYS A 403 8.09 22.61 8.37
C LYS A 403 8.47 22.98 9.81
N GLN A 404 7.51 23.34 10.65
CA GLN A 404 7.75 23.70 12.05
C GLN A 404 7.86 22.47 12.97
N HIS A 405 7.16 21.37 12.63
CA HIS A 405 7.00 20.22 13.51
C HIS A 405 7.72 18.96 13.06
N THR A 406 8.03 18.83 11.77
CA THR A 406 8.65 17.63 11.22
C THR A 406 10.06 17.40 11.78
N THR A 407 10.39 16.11 12.02
CA THR A 407 11.75 15.68 12.43
C THR A 407 12.62 15.26 11.25
N ILE A 408 12.06 15.19 10.04
CA ILE A 408 12.76 14.79 8.82
C ILE A 408 12.74 15.89 7.76
N PRO A 409 13.77 15.99 6.90
CA PRO A 409 13.79 16.93 5.79
C PRO A 409 12.58 16.77 4.86
N VAL A 410 11.99 17.88 4.46
CA VAL A 410 10.93 17.94 3.44
C VAL A 410 11.52 18.40 2.12
N ILE A 411 11.53 17.53 1.13
CA ILE A 411 12.13 17.75 -0.20
C ILE A 411 11.04 18.18 -1.18
N THR A 412 11.06 19.45 -1.58
CA THR A 412 10.15 20.00 -2.60
C THR A 412 10.81 20.09 -3.98
N LYS A 413 12.15 20.22 -4.04
CA LYS A 413 12.92 20.24 -5.26
C LYS A 413 13.93 19.10 -5.27
N ALA A 414 13.81 18.19 -6.24
CA ALA A 414 14.61 16.98 -6.31
C ALA A 414 16.13 17.24 -6.34
N ALA A 415 16.55 18.33 -7.01
CA ALA A 415 17.98 18.69 -7.13
C ALA A 415 18.62 19.11 -5.80
N ASP A 416 17.84 19.56 -4.82
CA ASP A 416 18.36 20.05 -3.52
C ASP A 416 18.61 18.90 -2.52
N ALA A 417 18.12 17.68 -2.82
CA ALA A 417 18.17 16.54 -1.92
C ALA A 417 19.58 16.16 -1.48
N SER A 418 20.57 16.20 -2.39
CA SER A 418 21.97 15.83 -2.09
C SER A 418 22.61 16.72 -1.02
N GLY A 419 22.18 17.97 -0.89
CA GLY A 419 22.70 18.92 0.12
C GLY A 419 21.98 18.84 1.47
N ILE A 420 20.85 18.13 1.54
CA ILE A 420 19.96 18.15 2.71
C ILE A 420 19.94 16.78 3.42
N LEU A 421 20.09 15.70 2.67
CA LEU A 421 19.92 14.33 3.18
C LEU A 421 21.18 13.79 3.84
N SER A 422 21.00 13.03 4.93
CA SER A 422 22.07 12.19 5.53
C SER A 422 22.56 11.13 4.54
N ALA A 423 23.68 10.47 4.85
CA ALA A 423 24.24 9.40 4.02
C ALA A 423 23.22 8.28 3.73
N ASP A 424 22.48 7.84 4.75
CA ASP A 424 21.41 6.83 4.60
C ASP A 424 20.26 7.37 3.76
N GLY A 425 19.87 8.61 3.97
CA GLY A 425 18.84 9.28 3.17
C GLY A 425 19.26 9.39 1.71
N GLN A 426 20.52 9.70 1.41
CA GLN A 426 21.05 9.76 0.05
C GLN A 426 21.04 8.39 -0.64
N LYS A 427 21.32 7.29 0.08
CA LYS A 427 21.24 5.94 -0.47
C LYS A 427 19.81 5.63 -0.95
N ILE A 428 18.81 5.84 -0.09
CA ILE A 428 17.39 5.64 -0.42
C ILE A 428 16.96 6.55 -1.57
N TRP A 429 17.39 7.80 -1.53
CA TRP A 429 17.11 8.79 -2.57
C TRP A 429 17.66 8.38 -3.92
N ASN A 430 18.93 7.90 -3.96
CA ASN A 430 19.57 7.48 -5.20
C ASN A 430 18.90 6.25 -5.82
N ASP A 431 18.42 5.30 -5.00
CA ASP A 431 17.64 4.16 -5.47
C ASP A 431 16.32 4.63 -6.09
N ASN A 432 15.65 5.58 -5.43
CA ASN A 432 14.40 6.14 -5.92
C ASN A 432 14.59 6.94 -7.22
N LEU A 433 15.65 7.74 -7.28
CA LEU A 433 16.03 8.50 -8.47
C LEU A 433 16.33 7.60 -9.66
N ARG A 434 17.14 6.54 -9.43
CA ARG A 434 17.45 5.52 -10.45
C ARG A 434 16.18 4.85 -10.97
N ALA A 435 15.27 4.44 -10.07
CA ALA A 435 14.02 3.82 -10.45
C ALA A 435 13.15 4.74 -11.31
N SER A 436 13.00 6.00 -10.92
CA SER A 436 12.23 6.99 -11.69
C SER A 436 12.85 7.24 -13.09
N ASN A 437 14.17 7.29 -13.17
CA ASN A 437 14.86 7.47 -14.46
C ASN A 437 14.75 6.22 -15.35
N ILE A 438 14.73 5.01 -14.79
CA ILE A 438 14.46 3.77 -15.55
C ILE A 438 13.03 3.79 -16.08
N TYR A 439 12.05 4.12 -15.26
CA TYR A 439 10.65 4.26 -15.70
C TYR A 439 10.52 5.27 -16.83
N GLU A 440 11.09 6.45 -16.67
CA GLU A 440 11.09 7.52 -17.67
C GLU A 440 11.80 7.12 -18.96
N SER A 441 12.90 6.38 -18.88
CA SER A 441 13.64 5.91 -20.06
C SER A 441 12.79 4.98 -20.93
N ILE A 442 12.07 4.03 -20.30
CA ILE A 442 11.19 3.11 -21.03
C ILE A 442 10.01 3.89 -21.63
N LEU A 443 9.44 4.82 -20.88
CA LEU A 443 8.32 5.65 -21.34
C LEU A 443 8.75 6.54 -22.51
N ALA A 444 9.91 7.17 -22.44
CA ALA A 444 10.46 8.00 -23.51
C ALA A 444 10.70 7.18 -24.78
N GLN A 445 11.26 5.98 -24.66
CA GLN A 445 11.43 5.06 -25.78
C GLN A 445 10.10 4.65 -26.40
N LYS A 446 9.11 4.25 -25.59
CA LYS A 446 7.79 3.83 -26.05
C LYS A 446 7.04 4.93 -26.80
N THR A 447 7.17 6.17 -26.34
CA THR A 447 6.46 7.33 -26.92
C THR A 447 7.25 8.09 -28.00
N GLY A 448 8.54 7.79 -28.17
CA GLY A 448 9.43 8.52 -29.09
C GLY A 448 9.78 9.94 -28.64
N ARG A 449 9.50 10.31 -27.38
CA ARG A 449 9.82 11.63 -26.85
C ARG A 449 11.21 11.68 -26.18
N PRO A 450 11.81 12.87 -26.02
CA PRO A 450 13.06 12.99 -25.30
C PRO A 450 12.95 12.49 -23.84
N PHE A 451 14.01 11.87 -23.35
CA PHE A 451 14.17 11.52 -21.94
C PHE A 451 14.25 12.77 -21.07
N VAL A 452 13.52 12.80 -19.97
CA VAL A 452 13.53 13.90 -18.99
C VAL A 452 13.96 13.37 -17.65
N HIS A 453 15.18 13.71 -17.23
CA HIS A 453 15.74 13.28 -15.96
C HIS A 453 14.87 13.75 -14.79
N GLU A 454 14.78 12.94 -13.72
CA GLU A 454 13.93 13.22 -12.55
C GLU A 454 14.24 14.57 -11.87
N TYR A 455 15.47 15.06 -11.94
CA TYR A 455 15.84 16.39 -11.42
C TYR A 455 15.19 17.57 -12.20
N GLN A 456 14.71 17.31 -13.40
CA GLN A 456 14.05 18.32 -14.24
C GLN A 456 12.51 18.29 -14.07
N LYS A 457 11.99 17.26 -13.42
CA LYS A 457 10.56 17.16 -13.12
C LYS A 457 10.20 18.15 -12.03
N GLN A 458 9.16 18.91 -12.28
CA GLN A 458 8.62 19.87 -11.32
C GLN A 458 7.52 19.21 -10.48
N LEU A 459 7.35 19.67 -9.25
CA LEU A 459 6.22 19.26 -8.43
C LEU A 459 4.90 19.79 -9.02
N VAL A 460 3.83 19.07 -8.77
CA VAL A 460 2.49 19.46 -9.21
C VAL A 460 1.94 20.53 -8.27
N LEU A 461 1.56 21.68 -8.81
CA LEU A 461 0.97 22.78 -8.07
C LEU A 461 -0.41 23.12 -8.64
N LEU A 462 -1.47 23.01 -7.82
CA LEU A 462 -2.85 23.33 -8.19
C LEU A 462 -3.42 24.52 -7.41
#